data_a853569b9d162139cdd8e4622f1ede4b
#
_entry.id   a853569b9d162139cdd8e4622f1ede4b
#
_cell.length_a   1.000
_cell.length_b   1.000
_cell.length_c   1.000
_cell.angle_alpha   90.00
_cell.angle_beta   90.00
_cell.angle_gamma   90.00
#
_symmetry.space_group_name_H-M   'P 1'
#
loop_
_entity.id
_entity.type
_entity.pdbx_description
1 polymer ?
#
loop_
_entity_poly.entity_id
_entity_poly.type
_entity_poly.pdbx_seq_one_letter_code
_entity_poly.pdbx_strand_id
1 'polypeptide(L)'
;MAVDTHTSAGRRILFTASTWSHLANFHRPYLRALADRGYLVDGACGGAPAELSELARAIPLPLEKKMTSPKNLTAAAQLRRLLASGEYDLVSCHTALAAFFTRLAVEGLPKSRRPRVVCIAHGYLFDRNTSAAKTALLAGAEKFTAPVTDLVLTMNRWDFAYASTHCLGRRVANIPGMGVDFSSLDRADPRAGLALREELGFGPERFLLVYGAEFSRRKSQEVLLHALALLPQRAVLLLPGQGDLLPRCQALARELGVADRVVFPGHVNMAPWYAAANAVVPSSRSEGLPFNLMEAMHCGLPAVASDVKGHQDLICHGKSGLLYPYGDAAACARQIQTLMDDPRLAQDLGRAGRQAMEPFRLDTVLPQVMEEYDRLLAAAAVAV
;
A
#
# COMPACT_ATOMS: atom_id res chain seq x y z
N MET A 1 25.00 12.73 -22.56
CA MET A 1 24.25 12.08 -23.65
C MET A 1 22.90 12.73 -23.69
N ALA A 2 22.55 13.40 -24.78
CA ALA A 2 21.27 14.07 -24.96
C ALA A 2 20.19 12.98 -25.00
N VAL A 3 19.21 13.06 -24.08
CA VAL A 3 17.99 12.27 -24.13
C VAL A 3 17.20 12.79 -25.31
N ASP A 4 17.07 11.99 -26.36
CA ASP A 4 16.17 12.26 -27.48
C ASP A 4 14.76 12.47 -26.92
N THR A 5 14.30 13.71 -26.92
CA THR A 5 12.94 14.10 -26.60
C THR A 5 12.03 13.66 -27.75
N HIS A 6 11.75 12.37 -27.86
CA HIS A 6 10.62 11.91 -28.68
C HIS A 6 9.37 12.62 -28.14
N THR A 7 8.76 13.42 -28.97
CA THR A 7 7.62 14.24 -28.69
C THR A 7 6.50 13.42 -28.03
N SER A 8 6.35 13.54 -26.71
CA SER A 8 5.24 13.01 -25.90
C SER A 8 3.93 13.77 -26.17
N ALA A 9 4.02 14.89 -26.91
CA ALA A 9 2.90 15.77 -27.21
C ALA A 9 1.79 15.00 -27.92
N GLY A 10 0.65 14.87 -27.22
CA GLY A 10 -0.55 14.24 -27.72
C GLY A 10 -0.77 12.77 -27.34
N ARG A 11 0.23 12.06 -26.79
CA ARG A 11 0.03 10.70 -26.29
C ARG A 11 -0.86 10.67 -25.05
N ARG A 12 -1.75 9.67 -25.00
CA ARG A 12 -2.76 9.58 -23.93
C ARG A 12 -2.60 8.34 -23.09
N ILE A 13 -2.64 8.51 -21.78
CA ILE A 13 -2.49 7.44 -20.79
C ILE A 13 -3.74 7.36 -19.92
N LEU A 14 -4.30 6.16 -19.73
CA LEU A 14 -5.43 5.92 -18.85
C LEU A 14 -4.98 5.27 -17.55
N PHE A 15 -5.29 5.89 -16.42
CA PHE A 15 -5.15 5.28 -15.09
C PHE A 15 -6.48 4.72 -14.62
N THR A 16 -6.50 3.46 -14.19
CA THR A 16 -7.71 2.82 -13.66
C THR A 16 -7.49 2.32 -12.23
N ALA A 17 -8.44 2.59 -11.33
CA ALA A 17 -8.41 2.09 -9.95
C ALA A 17 -9.84 1.85 -9.44
N SER A 18 -9.99 1.09 -8.35
CA SER A 18 -11.30 0.81 -7.77
C SER A 18 -11.96 2.06 -7.17
N THR A 19 -11.18 3.04 -6.72
CA THR A 19 -11.66 4.30 -6.12
C THR A 19 -10.75 5.46 -6.49
N TRP A 20 -11.32 6.67 -6.53
CA TRP A 20 -10.58 7.91 -6.75
C TRP A 20 -9.57 8.22 -5.65
N SER A 21 -9.91 7.88 -4.40
CA SER A 21 -8.99 8.04 -3.26
C SER A 21 -7.69 7.25 -3.43
N HIS A 22 -7.74 6.11 -4.14
CA HIS A 22 -6.52 5.34 -4.42
C HIS A 22 -5.57 6.13 -5.35
N LEU A 23 -6.10 6.76 -6.41
CA LEU A 23 -5.28 7.60 -7.28
C LEU A 23 -4.77 8.85 -6.55
N ALA A 24 -5.62 9.50 -5.76
CA ALA A 24 -5.27 10.71 -5.02
C ALA A 24 -4.15 10.47 -4.00
N ASN A 25 -4.24 9.36 -3.26
CA ASN A 25 -3.33 9.10 -2.15
C ASN A 25 -2.00 8.46 -2.59
N PHE A 26 -1.99 7.69 -3.69
CA PHE A 26 -0.81 6.89 -4.04
C PHE A 26 -0.22 7.24 -5.41
N HIS A 27 -0.99 7.87 -6.31
CA HIS A 27 -0.54 8.04 -7.71
C HIS A 27 -0.43 9.49 -8.16
N ARG A 28 -0.85 10.45 -7.36
CA ARG A 28 -0.78 11.88 -7.71
C ARG A 28 0.61 12.34 -8.18
N PRO A 29 1.73 11.95 -7.54
CA PRO A 29 3.06 12.31 -8.03
C PRO A 29 3.36 11.77 -9.44
N TYR A 30 2.87 10.58 -9.76
CA TYR A 30 3.02 9.94 -11.08
C TYR A 30 2.15 10.62 -12.15
N LEU A 31 0.90 10.95 -11.81
CA LEU A 31 0.01 11.70 -12.70
C LEU A 31 0.65 13.04 -13.07
N ARG A 32 1.19 13.74 -12.09
CA ARG A 32 1.91 15.02 -12.29
C ARG A 32 3.15 14.82 -13.17
N ALA A 33 4.01 13.85 -12.83
CA ALA A 33 5.23 13.60 -13.60
C ALA A 33 4.96 13.23 -15.07
N LEU A 34 3.84 12.56 -15.36
CA LEU A 34 3.41 12.28 -16.73
C LEU A 34 2.86 13.54 -17.42
N ALA A 35 2.01 14.32 -16.75
CA ALA A 35 1.48 15.57 -17.27
C ALA A 35 2.61 16.58 -17.59
N ASP A 36 3.60 16.71 -16.69
CA ASP A 36 4.77 17.59 -16.88
C ASP A 36 5.63 17.15 -18.07
N ARG A 37 5.57 15.88 -18.48
CA ARG A 37 6.21 15.34 -19.69
C ARG A 37 5.36 15.51 -20.96
N GLY A 38 4.19 16.17 -20.87
CA GLY A 38 3.29 16.45 -21.98
C GLY A 38 2.33 15.32 -22.35
N TYR A 39 2.18 14.29 -21.51
CA TYR A 39 1.15 13.27 -21.69
C TYR A 39 -0.22 13.80 -21.27
N LEU A 40 -1.26 13.41 -22.00
CA LEU A 40 -2.64 13.60 -21.57
C LEU A 40 -3.03 12.42 -20.67
N VAL A 41 -3.21 12.68 -19.38
CA VAL A 41 -3.52 11.62 -18.40
C VAL A 41 -4.99 11.67 -18.05
N ASP A 42 -5.70 10.56 -18.25
CA ASP A 42 -7.09 10.37 -17.85
C ASP A 42 -7.17 9.41 -16.67
N GLY A 43 -8.14 9.64 -15.78
CA GLY A 43 -8.46 8.72 -14.70
C GLY A 43 -9.82 8.06 -14.90
N ALA A 44 -9.93 6.75 -14.65
CA ALA A 44 -11.20 6.02 -14.69
C ALA A 44 -11.37 5.14 -13.45
N CYS A 45 -12.25 5.55 -12.52
CA CYS A 45 -12.40 4.92 -11.21
C CYS A 45 -13.86 4.79 -10.79
N GLY A 46 -14.10 3.95 -9.79
CA GLY A 46 -15.41 3.82 -9.16
C GLY A 46 -15.74 5.00 -8.26
N GLY A 47 -17.03 5.34 -8.20
CA GLY A 47 -17.58 6.43 -7.38
C GLY A 47 -17.48 7.81 -8.01
N ALA A 48 -17.79 8.84 -7.22
CA ALA A 48 -17.71 10.23 -7.65
C ALA A 48 -16.23 10.65 -7.85
N PRO A 49 -15.92 11.39 -8.92
CA PRO A 49 -14.57 11.86 -9.18
C PRO A 49 -14.01 12.70 -8.03
N ALA A 50 -12.75 12.49 -7.70
CA ALA A 50 -11.99 13.40 -6.86
C ALA A 50 -11.40 14.53 -7.72
N GLU A 51 -11.21 15.69 -7.13
CA GLU A 51 -10.51 16.81 -7.77
C GLU A 51 -9.01 16.49 -7.87
N LEU A 52 -8.60 16.08 -9.05
CA LEU A 52 -7.21 15.79 -9.41
C LEU A 52 -6.85 16.67 -10.60
N SER A 53 -6.22 17.80 -10.34
CA SER A 53 -5.84 18.81 -11.37
C SER A 53 -4.86 18.28 -12.42
N GLU A 54 -4.21 17.17 -12.10
CA GLU A 54 -3.27 16.47 -12.97
C GLU A 54 -3.96 15.67 -14.10
N LEU A 55 -5.27 15.44 -13.98
CA LEU A 55 -6.03 14.69 -14.97
C LEU A 55 -6.63 15.60 -16.05
N ALA A 56 -6.48 15.19 -17.31
CA ALA A 56 -7.18 15.82 -18.43
C ALA A 56 -8.68 15.46 -18.44
N ARG A 57 -9.03 14.24 -18.08
CA ARG A 57 -10.41 13.75 -17.93
C ARG A 57 -10.55 12.86 -16.71
N ALA A 58 -11.64 13.03 -15.96
CA ALA A 58 -12.05 12.13 -14.88
C ALA A 58 -13.31 11.37 -15.29
N ILE A 59 -13.21 10.06 -15.42
CA ILE A 59 -14.25 9.17 -15.98
C ILE A 59 -14.81 8.28 -14.87
N PRO A 60 -16.02 8.53 -14.37
CA PRO A 60 -16.63 7.67 -13.35
C PRO A 60 -17.04 6.32 -13.96
N LEU A 61 -16.68 5.24 -13.28
CA LEU A 61 -17.05 3.88 -13.62
C LEU A 61 -17.97 3.27 -12.55
N PRO A 62 -18.91 2.39 -12.90
CA PRO A 62 -19.76 1.72 -11.94
C PRO A 62 -19.03 0.55 -11.24
N LEU A 63 -17.78 0.74 -10.83
CA LEU A 63 -17.01 -0.27 -10.09
C LEU A 63 -17.48 -0.37 -8.66
N GLU A 64 -17.68 -1.60 -8.19
CA GLU A 64 -18.02 -1.92 -6.81
C GLU A 64 -16.97 -2.82 -6.19
N LYS A 65 -16.71 -2.67 -4.86
CA LYS A 65 -15.72 -3.48 -4.13
C LYS A 65 -16.02 -4.99 -4.15
N LYS A 66 -17.28 -5.38 -4.33
CA LYS A 66 -17.68 -6.79 -4.41
C LYS A 66 -17.33 -7.34 -5.80
N MET A 67 -16.40 -8.27 -5.87
CA MET A 67 -15.87 -8.86 -7.11
C MET A 67 -16.98 -9.43 -8.01
N THR A 68 -18.04 -10.02 -7.43
CA THR A 68 -19.16 -10.66 -8.14
C THR A 68 -20.27 -9.68 -8.55
N SER A 69 -20.09 -8.38 -8.34
CA SER A 69 -21.12 -7.40 -8.74
C SER A 69 -21.24 -7.34 -10.26
N PRO A 70 -22.49 -7.41 -10.83
CA PRO A 70 -22.69 -7.26 -12.26
C PRO A 70 -22.30 -5.86 -12.78
N LYS A 71 -22.28 -4.84 -11.92
CA LYS A 71 -21.81 -3.50 -12.29
C LYS A 71 -20.36 -3.47 -12.73
N ASN A 72 -19.53 -4.39 -12.23
CA ASN A 72 -18.14 -4.51 -12.68
C ASN A 72 -18.03 -4.97 -14.15
N LEU A 73 -18.95 -5.80 -14.63
CA LEU A 73 -19.02 -6.15 -16.06
C LEU A 73 -19.48 -4.96 -16.90
N THR A 74 -20.40 -4.14 -16.37
CA THR A 74 -20.80 -2.87 -17.01
C THR A 74 -19.62 -1.92 -17.09
N ALA A 75 -18.80 -1.80 -16.04
CA ALA A 75 -17.58 -1.02 -16.05
C ALA A 75 -16.58 -1.52 -17.10
N ALA A 76 -16.38 -2.84 -17.21
CA ALA A 76 -15.52 -3.43 -18.25
C ALA A 76 -16.04 -3.12 -19.66
N ALA A 77 -17.36 -3.17 -19.89
CA ALA A 77 -17.96 -2.81 -21.19
C ALA A 77 -17.77 -1.32 -21.51
N GLN A 78 -17.89 -0.43 -20.53
CA GLN A 78 -17.61 1.01 -20.69
C GLN A 78 -16.14 1.26 -21.02
N LEU A 79 -15.22 0.62 -20.26
CA LEU A 79 -13.77 0.68 -20.53
C LEU A 79 -13.45 0.17 -21.94
N ARG A 80 -14.06 -0.95 -22.35
CA ARG A 80 -13.85 -1.49 -23.72
C ARG A 80 -14.28 -0.49 -24.78
N ARG A 81 -15.42 0.21 -24.63
CA ARG A 81 -15.88 1.24 -25.57
C ARG A 81 -14.90 2.43 -25.60
N LEU A 82 -14.45 2.87 -24.43
CA LEU A 82 -13.48 3.96 -24.30
C LEU A 82 -12.17 3.60 -25.00
N LEU A 83 -11.62 2.43 -24.76
CA LEU A 83 -10.36 1.99 -25.34
C LEU A 83 -10.47 1.64 -26.83
N ALA A 84 -11.66 1.29 -27.33
CA ALA A 84 -11.90 1.01 -28.73
C ALA A 84 -11.77 2.26 -29.64
N SER A 85 -11.81 3.49 -29.07
CA SER A 85 -11.53 4.73 -29.79
C SER A 85 -10.11 4.76 -30.38
N GLY A 86 -9.16 4.02 -29.72
CA GLY A 86 -7.75 4.00 -30.13
C GLY A 86 -6.96 5.24 -29.68
N GLU A 87 -7.54 6.08 -28.80
CA GLU A 87 -6.87 7.30 -28.29
C GLU A 87 -5.78 7.03 -27.26
N TYR A 88 -5.76 5.84 -26.65
CA TYR A 88 -4.83 5.52 -25.57
C TYR A 88 -3.63 4.71 -26.04
N ASP A 89 -2.44 5.22 -25.77
CA ASP A 89 -1.17 4.53 -25.98
C ASP A 89 -0.87 3.51 -24.87
N LEU A 90 -1.30 3.84 -23.63
CA LEU A 90 -1.03 3.02 -22.46
C LEU A 90 -2.19 3.07 -21.46
N VAL A 91 -2.44 1.93 -20.82
CA VAL A 91 -3.35 1.81 -19.67
C VAL A 91 -2.55 1.33 -18.45
N SER A 92 -2.59 2.11 -17.37
CA SER A 92 -2.04 1.75 -16.07
C SER A 92 -3.14 1.29 -15.13
N CYS A 93 -3.09 0.01 -14.76
CA CYS A 93 -4.10 -0.67 -13.96
C CYS A 93 -3.68 -0.76 -12.50
N HIS A 94 -4.52 -0.28 -11.58
CA HIS A 94 -4.26 -0.29 -10.14
C HIS A 94 -5.40 -0.96 -9.40
N THR A 95 -5.10 -1.53 -8.22
CA THR A 95 -6.01 -2.34 -7.40
C THR A 95 -6.50 -3.61 -8.11
N ALA A 96 -6.54 -4.73 -7.39
CA ALA A 96 -6.80 -6.04 -7.99
C ALA A 96 -8.09 -6.12 -8.80
N LEU A 97 -9.18 -5.53 -8.28
CA LEU A 97 -10.49 -5.55 -8.95
C LEU A 97 -10.49 -4.72 -10.24
N ALA A 98 -10.09 -3.45 -10.17
CA ALA A 98 -10.08 -2.58 -11.35
C ALA A 98 -9.06 -3.08 -12.39
N ALA A 99 -7.91 -3.58 -11.96
CA ALA A 99 -6.91 -4.16 -12.84
C ALA A 99 -7.45 -5.38 -13.60
N PHE A 100 -8.21 -6.26 -12.95
CA PHE A 100 -8.82 -7.40 -13.62
C PHE A 100 -9.83 -6.95 -14.68
N PHE A 101 -10.80 -6.09 -14.34
CA PHE A 101 -11.84 -5.67 -15.28
C PHE A 101 -11.31 -4.78 -16.40
N THR A 102 -10.26 -3.99 -16.16
CA THR A 102 -9.58 -3.22 -17.19
C THR A 102 -8.87 -4.12 -18.20
N ARG A 103 -8.10 -5.10 -17.73
CA ARG A 103 -7.42 -6.06 -18.60
C ARG A 103 -8.41 -6.94 -19.37
N LEU A 104 -9.54 -7.31 -18.75
CA LEU A 104 -10.65 -7.98 -19.42
C LEU A 104 -11.23 -7.12 -20.55
N ALA A 105 -11.37 -5.81 -20.35
CA ALA A 105 -11.80 -4.89 -21.39
C ALA A 105 -10.81 -4.83 -22.56
N VAL A 106 -9.49 -4.80 -22.27
CA VAL A 106 -8.42 -4.84 -23.30
C VAL A 106 -8.42 -6.17 -24.05
N GLU A 107 -8.62 -7.31 -23.36
CA GLU A 107 -8.70 -8.63 -24.03
C GLU A 107 -9.80 -8.67 -25.09
N GLY A 108 -10.92 -7.99 -24.85
CA GLY A 108 -12.02 -7.88 -25.81
C GLY A 108 -11.76 -7.00 -27.02
N LEU A 109 -10.59 -6.33 -27.14
CA LEU A 109 -10.24 -5.49 -28.28
C LEU A 109 -9.50 -6.26 -29.37
N PRO A 110 -9.63 -5.85 -30.66
CA PRO A 110 -8.74 -6.30 -31.72
C PRO A 110 -7.26 -6.03 -31.37
N LYS A 111 -6.36 -6.95 -31.64
CA LYS A 111 -4.93 -6.83 -31.29
C LYS A 111 -4.30 -5.52 -31.78
N SER A 112 -4.66 -5.05 -32.96
CA SER A 112 -4.18 -3.78 -33.56
C SER A 112 -4.65 -2.52 -32.87
N ARG A 113 -5.63 -2.61 -31.95
CA ARG A 113 -6.19 -1.47 -31.19
C ARG A 113 -5.91 -1.55 -29.67
N ARG A 114 -5.14 -2.55 -29.26
CA ARG A 114 -4.82 -2.71 -27.82
C ARG A 114 -3.76 -1.70 -27.41
N PRO A 115 -4.03 -0.87 -26.38
CA PRO A 115 -2.98 -0.07 -25.76
C PRO A 115 -1.96 -0.95 -25.06
N ARG A 116 -0.79 -0.43 -24.74
CA ARG A 116 0.12 -1.08 -23.79
C ARG A 116 -0.51 -1.15 -22.41
N VAL A 117 -0.26 -2.22 -21.68
CA VAL A 117 -0.86 -2.44 -20.36
C VAL A 117 0.22 -2.62 -19.30
N VAL A 118 0.22 -1.71 -18.33
CA VAL A 118 0.94 -1.85 -17.06
C VAL A 118 -0.03 -2.26 -15.98
N CYS A 119 0.26 -3.34 -15.27
CA CYS A 119 -0.47 -3.76 -14.07
C CYS A 119 0.40 -3.55 -12.84
N ILE A 120 0.02 -2.60 -11.97
CA ILE A 120 0.71 -2.39 -10.70
C ILE A 120 0.01 -3.19 -9.61
N ALA A 121 0.67 -4.26 -9.17
CA ALA A 121 0.19 -5.13 -8.11
C ALA A 121 0.55 -4.54 -6.74
N HIS A 122 -0.41 -3.83 -6.12
CA HIS A 122 -0.27 -3.29 -4.76
C HIS A 122 -0.31 -4.37 -3.65
N GLY A 123 -0.08 -5.60 -3.99
CA GLY A 123 -0.17 -6.82 -3.19
C GLY A 123 -1.26 -7.74 -3.72
N TYR A 124 -0.88 -8.94 -4.15
CA TYR A 124 -1.87 -9.96 -4.51
C TYR A 124 -2.73 -10.32 -3.30
N LEU A 125 -4.04 -10.55 -3.55
CA LEU A 125 -5.03 -10.89 -2.51
C LEU A 125 -4.91 -12.33 -2.01
N PHE A 126 -3.79 -12.98 -2.32
CA PHE A 126 -3.42 -14.33 -1.90
C PHE A 126 -1.94 -14.40 -1.55
N ASP A 127 -1.60 -15.34 -0.71
CA ASP A 127 -0.26 -15.64 -0.22
C ASP A 127 -0.20 -17.07 0.31
N ARG A 128 0.92 -17.46 0.95
CA ARG A 128 1.10 -18.80 1.56
C ARG A 128 0.07 -19.15 2.64
N ASN A 129 -0.60 -18.16 3.24
CA ASN A 129 -1.62 -18.33 4.27
C ASN A 129 -3.05 -18.33 3.70
N THR A 130 -3.19 -18.25 2.39
CA THR A 130 -4.50 -18.25 1.70
C THR A 130 -4.88 -19.69 1.34
N SER A 131 -6.16 -20.05 1.51
CA SER A 131 -6.64 -21.40 1.14
C SER A 131 -6.40 -21.70 -0.34
N ALA A 132 -6.09 -22.96 -0.65
CA ALA A 132 -5.78 -23.40 -2.02
C ALA A 132 -6.89 -23.04 -3.02
N ALA A 133 -8.17 -23.20 -2.65
CA ALA A 133 -9.30 -22.86 -3.51
C ALA A 133 -9.35 -21.34 -3.83
N LYS A 134 -9.16 -20.49 -2.82
CA LYS A 134 -9.13 -19.04 -3.02
C LYS A 134 -7.90 -18.61 -3.82
N THR A 135 -6.74 -19.21 -3.57
CA THR A 135 -5.52 -18.96 -4.35
C THR A 135 -5.73 -19.34 -5.81
N ALA A 136 -6.27 -20.53 -6.08
CA ALA A 136 -6.55 -20.98 -7.44
C ALA A 136 -7.49 -20.03 -8.19
N LEU A 137 -8.54 -19.53 -7.53
CA LEU A 137 -9.48 -18.57 -8.13
C LEU A 137 -8.79 -17.24 -8.47
N LEU A 138 -8.08 -16.64 -7.50
CA LEU A 138 -7.47 -15.33 -7.67
C LEU A 138 -6.27 -15.37 -8.62
N ALA A 139 -5.42 -16.39 -8.49
CA ALA A 139 -4.29 -16.61 -9.40
C ALA A 139 -4.76 -16.96 -10.82
N GLY A 140 -5.88 -17.72 -10.95
CA GLY A 140 -6.51 -17.99 -12.22
C GLY A 140 -6.98 -16.72 -12.94
N ALA A 141 -7.56 -15.76 -12.20
CA ALA A 141 -7.94 -14.45 -12.73
C ALA A 141 -6.73 -13.65 -13.24
N GLU A 142 -5.61 -13.64 -12.49
CA GLU A 142 -4.36 -13.00 -12.91
C GLU A 142 -3.79 -13.67 -14.17
N LYS A 143 -3.76 -15.00 -14.19
CA LYS A 143 -3.26 -15.77 -15.34
C LYS A 143 -4.12 -15.60 -16.59
N PHE A 144 -5.43 -15.49 -16.44
CA PHE A 144 -6.36 -15.25 -17.56
C PHE A 144 -6.08 -13.93 -18.26
N THR A 145 -5.73 -12.88 -17.52
CA THR A 145 -5.44 -11.55 -18.06
C THR A 145 -3.96 -11.28 -18.37
N ALA A 146 -3.08 -12.24 -18.07
CA ALA A 146 -1.64 -12.15 -18.35
C ALA A 146 -1.30 -11.89 -19.84
N PRO A 147 -1.98 -12.52 -20.85
CA PRO A 147 -1.64 -12.32 -22.26
C PRO A 147 -1.74 -10.89 -22.77
N VAL A 148 -2.58 -10.04 -22.13
CA VAL A 148 -2.72 -8.62 -22.49
C VAL A 148 -1.89 -7.70 -21.59
N THR A 149 -1.15 -8.24 -20.63
CA THR A 149 -0.33 -7.47 -19.70
C THR A 149 1.10 -7.38 -20.20
N ASP A 150 1.52 -6.19 -20.66
CA ASP A 150 2.89 -5.99 -21.16
C ASP A 150 3.89 -5.92 -20.01
N LEU A 151 3.51 -5.29 -18.89
CA LEU A 151 4.35 -5.12 -17.71
C LEU A 151 3.55 -5.32 -16.42
N VAL A 152 4.07 -6.17 -15.55
CA VAL A 152 3.62 -6.26 -14.15
C VAL A 152 4.68 -5.61 -13.26
N LEU A 153 4.28 -4.61 -12.47
CA LEU A 153 5.10 -4.04 -11.40
C LEU A 153 4.60 -4.58 -10.07
N THR A 154 5.48 -5.26 -9.34
CA THR A 154 5.21 -5.76 -7.99
C THR A 154 5.99 -4.94 -6.97
N MET A 155 5.56 -4.96 -5.69
CA MET A 155 6.14 -4.12 -4.63
C MET A 155 6.84 -4.92 -3.54
N ASN A 156 6.76 -6.24 -3.58
CA ASN A 156 7.38 -7.11 -2.60
C ASN A 156 7.94 -8.38 -3.26
N ARG A 157 8.89 -9.02 -2.60
CA ARG A 157 9.62 -10.18 -3.13
C ARG A 157 8.72 -11.38 -3.39
N TRP A 158 7.71 -11.59 -2.55
CA TRP A 158 6.80 -12.72 -2.72
C TRP A 158 5.95 -12.59 -3.99
N ASP A 159 5.32 -11.42 -4.16
CA ASP A 159 4.49 -11.14 -5.34
C ASP A 159 5.34 -11.15 -6.62
N PHE A 160 6.58 -10.63 -6.56
CA PHE A 160 7.53 -10.67 -7.67
C PHE A 160 7.87 -12.11 -8.08
N ALA A 161 8.26 -12.94 -7.11
CA ALA A 161 8.59 -14.34 -7.36
C ALA A 161 7.40 -15.09 -7.95
N TYR A 162 6.19 -14.85 -7.38
CA TYR A 162 4.97 -15.48 -7.87
C TYR A 162 4.64 -15.06 -9.31
N ALA A 163 4.62 -13.74 -9.59
CA ALA A 163 4.31 -13.21 -10.92
C ALA A 163 5.32 -13.67 -11.98
N SER A 164 6.61 -13.71 -11.65
CA SER A 164 7.68 -14.15 -12.54
C SER A 164 7.56 -15.65 -12.85
N THR A 165 7.40 -16.48 -11.82
CA THR A 165 7.28 -17.94 -11.97
C THR A 165 6.05 -18.34 -12.78
N HIS A 166 4.93 -17.60 -12.64
CA HIS A 166 3.67 -17.92 -13.32
C HIS A 166 3.43 -17.10 -14.59
N CYS A 167 4.41 -16.31 -15.04
CA CYS A 167 4.35 -15.48 -16.25
C CYS A 167 3.06 -14.63 -16.30
N LEU A 168 2.82 -13.84 -15.25
CA LEU A 168 1.60 -13.03 -15.12
C LEU A 168 1.59 -11.76 -15.98
N GLY A 169 2.59 -11.58 -16.83
CA GLY A 169 2.74 -10.54 -17.85
C GLY A 169 3.92 -10.87 -18.75
N ARG A 170 4.09 -10.13 -19.82
CA ARG A 170 5.23 -10.31 -20.76
C ARG A 170 6.56 -9.99 -20.08
N ARG A 171 6.56 -8.99 -19.21
CA ARG A 171 7.66 -8.63 -18.33
C ARG A 171 7.16 -8.42 -16.91
N VAL A 172 7.95 -8.82 -15.93
CA VAL A 172 7.69 -8.59 -14.51
C VAL A 172 8.90 -7.86 -13.92
N ALA A 173 8.65 -6.79 -13.18
CA ALA A 173 9.67 -6.07 -12.44
C ALA A 173 9.21 -5.81 -11.01
N ASN A 174 10.18 -5.77 -10.08
CA ASN A 174 9.89 -5.40 -8.70
C ASN A 174 10.35 -3.95 -8.45
N ILE A 175 9.50 -3.15 -7.82
CA ILE A 175 9.77 -1.77 -7.45
C ILE A 175 9.70 -1.62 -5.93
N PRO A 176 10.39 -0.62 -5.33
CA PRO A 176 10.30 -0.35 -3.89
C PRO A 176 8.97 0.36 -3.52
N GLY A 177 7.83 -0.21 -3.92
CA GLY A 177 6.51 0.40 -3.75
C GLY A 177 6.27 1.57 -4.69
N MET A 178 5.36 2.46 -4.28
CA MET A 178 5.08 3.72 -4.99
C MET A 178 5.84 4.92 -4.41
N GLY A 179 6.80 4.68 -3.52
CA GLY A 179 7.50 5.71 -2.79
C GLY A 179 6.63 6.43 -1.74
N VAL A 180 7.26 6.85 -0.67
CA VAL A 180 6.62 7.63 0.39
C VAL A 180 7.22 9.03 0.43
N ASP A 181 6.36 10.03 0.42
CA ASP A 181 6.78 11.40 0.70
C ASP A 181 6.86 11.62 2.22
N PHE A 182 8.06 11.52 2.76
CA PHE A 182 8.31 11.73 4.19
C PHE A 182 8.42 13.21 4.58
N SER A 183 8.31 14.15 3.65
CA SER A 183 8.56 15.57 3.89
C SER A 183 7.65 16.19 4.95
N SER A 184 6.43 15.69 5.09
CA SER A 184 5.50 16.14 6.13
C SER A 184 5.93 15.65 7.53
N LEU A 185 6.50 14.45 7.62
CA LEU A 185 7.04 13.89 8.86
C LEU A 185 8.36 14.57 9.25
N ASP A 186 9.23 14.86 8.26
CA ASP A 186 10.50 15.56 8.49
C ASP A 186 10.30 17.00 8.98
N ARG A 187 9.18 17.65 8.62
CA ARG A 187 8.80 19.00 9.08
C ARG A 187 7.93 19.04 10.33
N ALA A 188 7.56 17.87 10.88
CA ALA A 188 6.72 17.80 12.07
C ALA A 188 7.43 18.47 13.26
N ASP A 189 6.64 19.14 14.12
CA ASP A 189 7.17 19.75 15.34
C ASP A 189 7.71 18.64 16.27
N PRO A 190 9.00 18.69 16.65
CA PRO A 190 9.58 17.71 17.58
C PRO A 190 8.87 17.66 18.95
N ARG A 191 8.15 18.72 19.34
CA ARG A 191 7.43 18.81 20.60
C ARG A 191 6.01 18.23 20.54
N ALA A 192 5.49 17.97 19.33
CA ALA A 192 4.12 17.49 19.15
C ALA A 192 3.86 16.15 19.86
N GLY A 193 4.87 15.28 19.95
CA GLY A 193 4.76 14.02 20.67
C GLY A 193 4.62 14.18 22.18
N LEU A 194 5.37 15.13 22.77
CA LEU A 194 5.26 15.44 24.21
C LEU A 194 3.90 16.07 24.54
N ALA A 195 3.45 17.03 23.73
CA ALA A 195 2.14 17.64 23.90
C ALA A 195 1.00 16.61 23.82
N LEU A 196 1.08 15.67 22.86
CA LEU A 196 0.10 14.59 22.75
C LEU A 196 0.12 13.65 23.97
N ARG A 197 1.29 13.35 24.54
CA ARG A 197 1.38 12.55 25.77
C ARG A 197 0.71 13.25 26.96
N GLU A 198 0.93 14.56 27.11
CA GLU A 198 0.28 15.37 28.13
C GLU A 198 -1.25 15.41 27.95
N GLU A 199 -1.73 15.62 26.72
CA GLU A 199 -3.16 15.60 26.39
C GLU A 199 -3.81 14.26 26.74
N LEU A 200 -3.12 13.16 26.48
CA LEU A 200 -3.60 11.81 26.76
C LEU A 200 -3.37 11.37 28.22
N GLY A 201 -2.70 12.17 29.04
CA GLY A 201 -2.38 11.86 30.44
C GLY A 201 -1.33 10.75 30.61
N PHE A 202 -0.43 10.56 29.64
CA PHE A 202 0.61 9.52 29.68
C PHE A 202 1.99 10.12 29.94
N GLY A 203 2.52 9.92 31.13
CA GLY A 203 3.87 10.31 31.50
C GLY A 203 4.96 9.47 30.82
N PRO A 204 6.25 9.83 31.09
CA PRO A 204 7.40 9.16 30.47
C PRO A 204 7.56 7.69 30.88
N GLU A 205 6.95 7.26 32.00
CA GLU A 205 6.95 5.88 32.48
C GLU A 205 6.09 4.94 31.63
N ARG A 206 5.16 5.51 30.81
CA ARG A 206 4.31 4.73 29.92
C ARG A 206 5.03 4.38 28.63
N PHE A 207 4.90 3.14 28.21
CA PHE A 207 5.43 2.64 26.93
C PHE A 207 4.31 2.61 25.88
N LEU A 208 4.33 3.56 24.95
CA LEU A 208 3.28 3.76 23.98
C LEU A 208 3.57 2.96 22.70
N LEU A 209 2.66 2.06 22.36
CA LEU A 209 2.65 1.26 21.14
C LEU A 209 1.67 1.88 20.15
N VAL A 210 2.07 2.10 18.89
CA VAL A 210 1.19 2.72 17.90
C VAL A 210 0.96 1.78 16.71
N TYR A 211 -0.29 1.72 16.24
CA TYR A 211 -0.66 1.11 14.96
C TYR A 211 -1.82 1.87 14.32
N GLY A 212 -1.51 2.83 13.45
CA GLY A 212 -2.51 3.58 12.68
C GLY A 212 -2.96 2.79 11.45
N ALA A 213 -4.21 2.31 11.44
CA ALA A 213 -4.74 1.51 10.33
C ALA A 213 -6.28 1.45 10.34
N GLU A 214 -6.86 1.11 9.17
CA GLU A 214 -8.27 0.75 9.05
C GLU A 214 -8.61 -0.45 9.96
N PHE A 215 -9.70 -0.39 10.71
CA PHE A 215 -10.18 -1.53 11.50
C PHE A 215 -10.83 -2.57 10.59
N SER A 216 -10.05 -3.55 10.16
CA SER A 216 -10.47 -4.59 9.22
C SER A 216 -9.84 -5.93 9.57
N ARG A 217 -10.44 -7.04 9.08
CA ARG A 217 -9.89 -8.39 9.25
C ARG A 217 -8.45 -8.53 8.77
N ARG A 218 -8.08 -7.73 7.76
CA ARG A 218 -6.72 -7.76 7.21
C ARG A 218 -5.70 -7.14 8.16
N LYS A 219 -6.09 -6.08 8.88
CA LYS A 219 -5.21 -5.36 9.82
C LYS A 219 -5.09 -6.03 11.19
N SER A 220 -6.08 -6.87 11.57
CA SER A 220 -6.02 -7.82 12.72
C SER A 220 -5.65 -7.16 14.07
N GLN A 221 -6.19 -5.98 14.39
CA GLN A 221 -5.91 -5.27 15.63
C GLN A 221 -6.25 -6.10 16.89
N GLU A 222 -7.12 -7.10 16.77
CA GLU A 222 -7.46 -8.02 17.86
C GLU A 222 -6.21 -8.74 18.43
N VAL A 223 -5.22 -9.05 17.58
CA VAL A 223 -3.95 -9.67 18.01
C VAL A 223 -3.20 -8.75 19.00
N LEU A 224 -3.22 -7.45 18.76
CA LEU A 224 -2.56 -6.46 19.62
C LEU A 224 -3.28 -6.30 20.97
N LEU A 225 -4.61 -6.40 20.99
CA LEU A 225 -5.39 -6.36 22.23
C LEU A 225 -5.08 -7.58 23.12
N HIS A 226 -5.02 -8.77 22.53
CA HIS A 226 -4.59 -9.98 23.24
C HIS A 226 -3.13 -9.88 23.71
N ALA A 227 -2.22 -9.34 22.89
CA ALA A 227 -0.83 -9.12 23.29
C ALA A 227 -0.74 -8.11 24.45
N LEU A 228 -1.51 -7.02 24.40
CA LEU A 228 -1.54 -6.00 25.49
C LEU A 228 -1.97 -6.59 26.82
N ALA A 229 -2.91 -7.54 26.83
CA ALA A 229 -3.33 -8.23 28.06
C ALA A 229 -2.19 -9.02 28.72
N LEU A 230 -1.17 -9.43 27.96
CA LEU A 230 0.01 -10.12 28.45
C LEU A 230 1.16 -9.20 28.86
N LEU A 231 1.05 -7.90 28.56
CA LEU A 231 2.10 -6.91 28.82
C LEU A 231 1.90 -6.21 30.18
N PRO A 232 2.98 -5.69 30.77
CA PRO A 232 2.92 -4.91 32.02
C PRO A 232 1.98 -3.69 31.88
N GLN A 233 1.44 -3.23 33.02
CA GLN A 233 0.51 -2.08 33.09
C GLN A 233 1.05 -0.78 32.49
N ARG A 234 2.36 -0.62 32.39
CA ARG A 234 2.97 0.56 31.75
C ARG A 234 2.81 0.58 30.22
N ALA A 235 2.46 -0.56 29.57
CA ALA A 235 2.22 -0.61 28.14
C ALA A 235 0.84 -0.04 27.80
N VAL A 236 0.78 0.84 26.79
CA VAL A 236 -0.43 1.48 26.28
C VAL A 236 -0.48 1.30 24.77
N LEU A 237 -1.64 1.02 24.21
CA LEU A 237 -1.85 0.81 22.80
C LEU A 237 -2.64 1.96 22.17
N LEU A 238 -2.04 2.60 21.18
CA LEU A 238 -2.64 3.68 20.41
C LEU A 238 -3.09 3.13 19.07
N LEU A 239 -4.39 3.15 18.78
CA LEU A 239 -5.00 2.61 17.57
C LEU A 239 -5.74 3.70 16.76
N PRO A 240 -5.02 4.63 16.13
CA PRO A 240 -5.62 5.57 15.18
C PRO A 240 -6.22 4.85 13.99
N GLY A 241 -7.44 5.24 13.60
CA GLY A 241 -8.13 4.70 12.44
C GLY A 241 -9.64 4.55 12.63
N GLN A 242 -10.29 4.15 11.56
CA GLN A 242 -11.71 3.84 11.50
C GLN A 242 -11.92 2.52 10.73
N GLY A 243 -13.11 1.96 10.79
CA GLY A 243 -13.45 0.76 10.03
C GLY A 243 -14.48 -0.12 10.74
N ASP A 244 -14.99 -1.10 10.02
CA ASP A 244 -16.13 -1.92 10.45
C ASP A 244 -15.87 -2.72 11.74
N LEU A 245 -14.61 -3.05 12.03
CA LEU A 245 -14.25 -3.82 13.23
C LEU A 245 -13.90 -2.95 14.46
N LEU A 246 -13.97 -1.62 14.37
CA LEU A 246 -13.71 -0.74 15.51
C LEU A 246 -14.59 -1.06 16.73
N PRO A 247 -15.93 -1.20 16.61
CA PRO A 247 -16.80 -1.54 17.75
C PRO A 247 -16.44 -2.88 18.39
N ARG A 248 -16.05 -3.86 17.59
CA ARG A 248 -15.60 -5.18 18.06
C ARG A 248 -14.29 -5.09 18.84
N CYS A 249 -13.31 -4.33 18.35
CA CYS A 249 -12.06 -4.10 19.05
C CYS A 249 -12.27 -3.38 20.39
N GLN A 250 -13.16 -2.41 20.45
CA GLN A 250 -13.54 -1.73 21.70
C GLN A 250 -14.22 -2.68 22.70
N ALA A 251 -15.10 -3.58 22.24
CA ALA A 251 -15.71 -4.61 23.07
C ALA A 251 -14.65 -5.58 23.61
N LEU A 252 -13.77 -6.07 22.73
CA LEU A 252 -12.69 -6.99 23.12
C LEU A 252 -11.73 -6.36 24.15
N ALA A 253 -11.40 -5.07 24.02
CA ALA A 253 -10.55 -4.38 25.00
C ALA A 253 -11.18 -4.38 26.41
N ARG A 254 -12.52 -4.24 26.50
CA ARG A 254 -13.25 -4.34 27.78
C ARG A 254 -13.27 -5.79 28.30
N GLU A 255 -13.53 -6.75 27.45
CA GLU A 255 -13.54 -8.20 27.81
C GLU A 255 -12.18 -8.64 28.36
N LEU A 256 -11.09 -8.16 27.78
CA LEU A 256 -9.72 -8.46 28.20
C LEU A 256 -9.26 -7.62 29.43
N GLY A 257 -10.06 -6.67 29.89
CA GLY A 257 -9.70 -5.80 31.02
C GLY A 257 -8.55 -4.84 30.71
N VAL A 258 -8.39 -4.44 29.44
CA VAL A 258 -7.30 -3.53 28.99
C VAL A 258 -7.81 -2.20 28.44
N ALA A 259 -9.10 -1.93 28.57
CA ALA A 259 -9.72 -0.76 27.94
C ALA A 259 -9.15 0.59 28.42
N ASP A 260 -8.65 0.66 29.64
CA ASP A 260 -7.97 1.81 30.24
C ASP A 260 -6.56 2.07 29.65
N ARG A 261 -6.03 1.11 28.91
CA ARG A 261 -4.72 1.17 28.27
C ARG A 261 -4.79 1.19 26.74
N VAL A 262 -5.97 1.43 26.15
CA VAL A 262 -6.15 1.51 24.70
C VAL A 262 -6.81 2.84 24.33
N VAL A 263 -6.19 3.53 23.38
CA VAL A 263 -6.72 4.79 22.85
C VAL A 263 -7.22 4.58 21.41
N PHE A 264 -8.48 4.94 21.15
CA PHE A 264 -9.15 4.87 19.84
C PHE A 264 -9.51 6.29 19.37
N PRO A 265 -8.58 7.07 18.83
CA PRO A 265 -8.81 8.49 18.53
C PRO A 265 -9.59 8.73 17.21
N GLY A 266 -9.89 7.68 16.46
CA GLY A 266 -10.42 7.83 15.11
C GLY A 266 -9.33 8.15 14.07
N HIS A 267 -9.74 8.81 12.97
CA HIS A 267 -8.80 9.23 11.94
C HIS A 267 -8.08 10.53 12.36
N VAL A 268 -6.75 10.50 12.35
CA VAL A 268 -5.88 11.59 12.84
C VAL A 268 -4.69 11.83 11.92
N ASN A 269 -4.03 12.98 12.07
CA ASN A 269 -2.69 13.18 11.51
C ASN A 269 -1.70 12.34 12.33
N MET A 270 -0.96 11.45 11.65
CA MET A 270 -0.10 10.48 12.32
C MET A 270 1.21 11.04 12.88
N ALA A 271 1.69 12.19 12.41
CA ALA A 271 3.00 12.72 12.83
C ALA A 271 3.13 12.89 14.37
N PRO A 272 2.18 13.52 15.10
CA PRO A 272 2.26 13.58 16.56
C PRO A 272 2.22 12.21 17.24
N TRP A 273 1.48 11.25 16.66
CA TRP A 273 1.32 9.90 17.22
C TRP A 273 2.60 9.08 17.07
N TYR A 274 3.30 9.18 15.93
CA TYR A 274 4.62 8.60 15.78
C TYR A 274 5.63 9.24 16.73
N ALA A 275 5.61 10.58 16.87
CA ALA A 275 6.50 11.28 17.79
C ALA A 275 6.24 10.95 19.28
N ALA A 276 5.01 10.61 19.66
CA ALA A 276 4.66 10.21 21.02
C ALA A 276 5.00 8.75 21.34
N ALA A 277 5.04 7.87 20.34
CA ALA A 277 5.17 6.44 20.53
C ALA A 277 6.60 5.98 20.85
N ASN A 278 6.71 4.80 21.47
CA ASN A 278 7.97 4.11 21.73
C ASN A 278 8.24 3.00 20.72
N ALA A 279 7.19 2.43 20.10
CA ALA A 279 7.32 1.41 19.07
C ALA A 279 6.09 1.39 18.14
N VAL A 280 6.28 0.96 16.90
CA VAL A 280 5.19 0.65 15.96
C VAL A 280 4.92 -0.86 15.93
N VAL A 281 3.62 -1.25 15.97
CA VAL A 281 3.23 -2.66 16.18
C VAL A 281 2.20 -3.16 15.15
N PRO A 282 2.52 -3.21 13.83
CA PRO A 282 1.58 -3.70 12.84
C PRO A 282 1.30 -5.20 12.98
N SER A 283 0.02 -5.57 12.95
CA SER A 283 -0.48 -6.94 13.15
C SER A 283 -1.16 -7.53 11.91
N SER A 284 -0.94 -6.95 10.74
CA SER A 284 -1.62 -7.34 9.51
C SER A 284 -1.42 -8.80 9.14
N ARG A 285 -2.47 -9.39 8.55
CA ARG A 285 -2.44 -10.73 7.97
C ARG A 285 -1.66 -10.80 6.66
N SER A 286 -1.68 -9.74 5.89
CA SER A 286 -1.03 -9.65 4.57
C SER A 286 -0.95 -8.19 4.15
N GLU A 287 0.16 -7.81 3.55
CA GLU A 287 0.40 -6.47 3.01
C GLU A 287 1.04 -6.55 1.61
N GLY A 288 0.86 -5.47 0.84
CA GLY A 288 1.70 -5.24 -0.34
C GLY A 288 3.04 -4.64 0.09
N LEU A 289 2.98 -3.36 0.45
CA LEU A 289 4.04 -2.61 1.13
C LEU A 289 3.37 -1.49 1.96
N PRO A 290 3.30 -1.62 3.30
CA PRO A 290 2.46 -0.77 4.13
C PRO A 290 3.09 0.59 4.43
N PHE A 291 2.45 1.68 3.98
CA PHE A 291 2.91 3.05 4.17
C PHE A 291 3.04 3.43 5.65
N ASN A 292 2.05 3.08 6.47
CA ASN A 292 2.06 3.37 7.90
C ASN A 292 3.28 2.79 8.66
N LEU A 293 3.77 1.60 8.24
CA LEU A 293 4.98 1.02 8.80
C LEU A 293 6.22 1.78 8.30
N MET A 294 6.28 2.10 7.00
CA MET A 294 7.38 2.87 6.44
C MET A 294 7.49 4.26 7.07
N GLU A 295 6.38 4.95 7.28
CA GLU A 295 6.30 6.25 7.96
C GLU A 295 6.81 6.16 9.40
N ALA A 296 6.34 5.18 10.17
CA ALA A 296 6.77 4.98 11.55
C ALA A 296 8.26 4.62 11.65
N MET A 297 8.76 3.75 10.79
CA MET A 297 10.19 3.40 10.73
C MET A 297 11.04 4.61 10.29
N HIS A 298 10.55 5.44 9.35
CA HIS A 298 11.21 6.69 8.98
C HIS A 298 11.33 7.67 10.16
N CYS A 299 10.29 7.73 11.02
CA CYS A 299 10.35 8.49 12.28
C CYS A 299 11.32 7.89 13.32
N GLY A 300 11.96 6.76 13.03
CA GLY A 300 12.92 6.10 13.92
C GLY A 300 12.29 5.20 14.98
N LEU A 301 11.01 4.86 14.85
CA LEU A 301 10.35 3.92 15.75
C LEU A 301 10.86 2.49 15.51
N PRO A 302 11.29 1.76 16.56
CA PRO A 302 11.50 0.34 16.43
C PRO A 302 10.17 -0.36 16.09
N ALA A 303 10.22 -1.32 15.18
CA ALA A 303 9.05 -2.03 14.70
C ALA A 303 8.97 -3.45 15.29
N VAL A 304 7.76 -3.84 15.76
CA VAL A 304 7.41 -5.24 16.06
C VAL A 304 6.24 -5.63 15.18
N ALA A 305 6.47 -6.37 14.12
CA ALA A 305 5.48 -6.62 13.08
C ALA A 305 5.17 -8.11 12.90
N SER A 306 3.96 -8.43 12.42
CA SER A 306 3.64 -9.79 11.99
C SER A 306 4.52 -10.24 10.83
N ASP A 307 4.96 -11.51 10.84
CA ASP A 307 5.83 -12.11 9.83
C ASP A 307 5.05 -12.49 8.56
N VAL A 308 4.75 -11.47 7.75
CA VAL A 308 3.99 -11.60 6.50
C VAL A 308 4.68 -10.87 5.35
N LYS A 309 4.28 -11.18 4.11
CA LYS A 309 4.75 -10.42 2.95
C LYS A 309 4.47 -8.93 3.11
N GLY A 310 5.31 -8.08 2.59
CA GLY A 310 5.28 -6.64 2.79
C GLY A 310 6.00 -6.22 4.08
N HIS A 311 5.74 -6.83 5.23
CA HIS A 311 6.52 -6.59 6.44
C HIS A 311 7.94 -7.15 6.31
N GLN A 312 8.10 -8.39 5.78
CA GLN A 312 9.39 -9.02 5.49
C GLN A 312 10.24 -8.26 4.47
N ASP A 313 9.62 -7.39 3.69
CA ASP A 313 10.34 -6.55 2.70
C ASP A 313 10.91 -5.28 3.32
N LEU A 314 10.35 -4.83 4.45
CA LEU A 314 10.76 -3.64 5.19
C LEU A 314 11.65 -3.99 6.40
N ILE A 315 11.42 -5.13 7.05
CA ILE A 315 12.05 -5.52 8.30
C ILE A 315 12.97 -6.73 8.10
N CYS A 316 14.25 -6.52 8.44
CA CYS A 316 15.19 -7.62 8.69
C CYS A 316 15.16 -7.93 10.18
N HIS A 317 14.60 -9.11 10.55
CA HIS A 317 14.42 -9.51 11.95
C HIS A 317 15.74 -9.45 12.75
N GLY A 318 15.68 -8.78 13.91
CA GLY A 318 16.84 -8.58 14.80
C GLY A 318 17.85 -7.53 14.32
N LYS A 319 17.63 -6.89 13.14
CA LYS A 319 18.53 -5.85 12.60
C LYS A 319 17.82 -4.50 12.43
N SER A 320 16.65 -4.45 11.79
CA SER A 320 15.89 -3.22 11.56
C SER A 320 14.48 -3.26 12.16
N GLY A 321 14.18 -4.26 12.97
CA GLY A 321 12.94 -4.48 13.67
C GLY A 321 12.79 -5.94 14.08
N LEU A 322 11.67 -6.28 14.72
CA LEU A 322 11.36 -7.61 15.19
C LEU A 322 10.12 -8.14 14.47
N LEU A 323 10.14 -9.41 14.08
CA LEU A 323 9.02 -10.10 13.46
C LEU A 323 8.47 -11.18 14.41
N TYR A 324 7.15 -11.38 14.38
CA TYR A 324 6.47 -12.44 15.11
C TYR A 324 5.48 -13.19 14.19
N PRO A 325 5.20 -14.49 14.43
CA PRO A 325 4.26 -15.26 13.61
C PRO A 325 2.88 -14.61 13.61
N TYR A 326 2.27 -14.44 12.43
CA TYR A 326 0.94 -13.84 12.32
C TYR A 326 -0.09 -14.55 13.20
N GLY A 327 -0.84 -13.78 13.97
CA GLY A 327 -1.89 -14.27 14.87
C GLY A 327 -1.39 -14.72 16.25
N ASP A 328 -0.09 -14.82 16.46
CA ASP A 328 0.50 -15.20 17.75
C ASP A 328 0.67 -13.97 18.66
N ALA A 329 -0.37 -13.70 19.45
CA ALA A 329 -0.37 -12.59 20.41
C ALA A 329 0.70 -12.74 21.50
N ALA A 330 1.01 -13.97 21.90
CA ALA A 330 2.04 -14.23 22.91
C ALA A 330 3.45 -13.94 22.34
N ALA A 331 3.73 -14.35 21.11
CA ALA A 331 4.98 -13.98 20.46
C ALA A 331 5.08 -12.46 20.23
N CYS A 332 3.99 -11.80 19.84
CA CYS A 332 3.91 -10.34 19.74
C CYS A 332 4.28 -9.67 21.08
N ALA A 333 3.65 -10.11 22.18
CA ALA A 333 3.93 -9.58 23.50
C ALA A 333 5.39 -9.81 23.91
N ARG A 334 5.98 -10.98 23.66
CA ARG A 334 7.40 -11.24 23.95
C ARG A 334 8.32 -10.29 23.19
N GLN A 335 8.08 -10.03 21.89
CA GLN A 335 8.91 -9.11 21.11
C GLN A 335 8.76 -7.66 21.61
N ILE A 336 7.55 -7.25 21.99
CA ILE A 336 7.33 -5.91 22.60
C ILE A 336 8.06 -5.83 23.95
N GLN A 337 7.95 -6.86 24.78
CA GLN A 337 8.63 -6.92 26.09
C GLN A 337 10.16 -6.80 25.92
N THR A 338 10.74 -7.42 24.90
CA THR A 338 12.17 -7.28 24.57
C THR A 338 12.56 -5.82 24.34
N LEU A 339 11.74 -5.03 23.63
CA LEU A 339 12.00 -3.58 23.44
C LEU A 339 11.81 -2.77 24.74
N MET A 340 10.85 -3.18 25.59
CA MET A 340 10.59 -2.51 26.88
C MET A 340 11.72 -2.73 27.87
N ASP A 341 12.39 -3.88 27.81
CA ASP A 341 13.45 -4.30 28.76
C ASP A 341 14.84 -3.86 28.30
N ASP A 342 15.03 -3.65 26.98
CA ASP A 342 16.29 -3.19 26.40
C ASP A 342 16.11 -1.91 25.56
N PRO A 343 16.16 -0.72 26.20
CA PRO A 343 16.06 0.57 25.50
C PRO A 343 17.17 0.80 24.47
N ARG A 344 18.35 0.18 24.66
CA ARG A 344 19.47 0.30 23.73
C ARG A 344 19.17 -0.47 22.44
N LEU A 345 18.69 -1.71 22.56
CA LEU A 345 18.23 -2.49 21.41
C LEU A 345 17.10 -1.77 20.67
N ALA A 346 16.12 -1.21 21.38
CA ALA A 346 15.02 -0.44 20.80
C ALA A 346 15.55 0.74 19.95
N GLN A 347 16.50 1.51 20.50
CA GLN A 347 17.12 2.62 19.80
C GLN A 347 17.94 2.17 18.57
N ASP A 348 18.69 1.08 18.67
CA ASP A 348 19.50 0.55 17.58
C ASP A 348 18.62 0.05 16.44
N LEU A 349 17.54 -0.69 16.75
CA LEU A 349 16.56 -1.14 15.77
C LEU A 349 15.82 0.01 15.11
N GLY A 350 15.43 1.04 15.86
CA GLY A 350 14.78 2.23 15.32
C GLY A 350 15.68 3.00 14.35
N ARG A 351 16.96 3.17 14.69
CA ARG A 351 17.96 3.81 13.82
C ARG A 351 18.19 3.02 12.54
N ALA A 352 18.37 1.71 12.66
CA ALA A 352 18.56 0.84 11.50
C ALA A 352 17.28 0.76 10.65
N GLY A 353 16.10 0.75 11.29
CA GLY A 353 14.80 0.82 10.63
C GLY A 353 14.65 2.10 9.80
N ARG A 354 15.00 3.26 10.37
CA ARG A 354 14.98 4.54 9.63
C ARG A 354 15.88 4.50 8.40
N GLN A 355 17.12 4.02 8.56
CA GLN A 355 18.04 3.90 7.44
C GLN A 355 17.52 2.97 6.33
N ALA A 356 16.82 1.90 6.72
CA ALA A 356 16.22 0.96 5.77
C ALA A 356 15.09 1.59 4.92
N MET A 357 14.56 2.76 5.29
CA MET A 357 13.49 3.45 4.55
C MET A 357 14.00 4.33 3.40
N GLU A 358 15.28 4.62 3.31
CA GLU A 358 15.84 5.47 2.25
C GLU A 358 15.51 4.99 0.82
N PRO A 359 15.57 3.69 0.48
CA PRO A 359 15.20 3.21 -0.84
C PRO A 359 13.72 3.41 -1.20
N PHE A 360 12.86 3.64 -0.20
CA PHE A 360 11.41 3.78 -0.36
C PHE A 360 10.92 5.22 -0.44
N ARG A 361 11.84 6.19 -0.43
CA ARG A 361 11.51 7.61 -0.60
C ARG A 361 10.90 7.86 -1.98
N LEU A 362 9.93 8.75 -2.04
CA LEU A 362 9.26 9.10 -3.30
C LEU A 362 10.23 9.62 -4.37
N ASP A 363 11.18 10.47 -3.98
CA ASP A 363 12.21 11.02 -4.88
C ASP A 363 13.18 9.96 -5.44
N THR A 364 13.33 8.84 -4.73
CA THR A 364 14.11 7.67 -5.18
C THR A 364 13.29 6.74 -6.07
N VAL A 365 12.01 6.50 -5.73
CA VAL A 365 11.16 5.51 -6.40
C VAL A 365 10.51 6.07 -7.67
N LEU A 366 10.06 7.33 -7.64
CA LEU A 366 9.36 7.95 -8.77
C LEU A 366 10.16 7.85 -10.09
N PRO A 367 11.48 8.21 -10.14
CA PRO A 367 12.26 8.06 -11.36
C PRO A 367 12.33 6.62 -11.87
N GLN A 368 12.47 5.63 -10.99
CA GLN A 368 12.55 4.21 -11.36
C GLN A 368 11.25 3.73 -12.01
N VAL A 369 10.11 4.09 -11.45
CA VAL A 369 8.80 3.74 -12.01
C VAL A 369 8.57 4.46 -13.34
N MET A 370 8.95 5.73 -13.42
CA MET A 370 8.84 6.50 -14.68
C MET A 370 9.70 5.93 -15.80
N GLU A 371 10.90 5.42 -15.48
CA GLU A 371 11.74 4.71 -16.47
C GLU A 371 11.05 3.46 -17.03
N GLU A 372 10.29 2.73 -16.21
CA GLU A 372 9.52 1.57 -16.65
C GLU A 372 8.40 1.96 -17.63
N TYR A 373 7.72 3.10 -17.39
CA TYR A 373 6.74 3.66 -18.32
C TYR A 373 7.40 4.09 -19.62
N ASP A 374 8.54 4.80 -19.55
CA ASP A 374 9.28 5.28 -20.73
C ASP A 374 9.74 4.11 -21.62
N ARG A 375 10.30 3.03 -21.02
CA ARG A 375 10.73 1.82 -21.75
C ARG A 375 9.56 1.18 -22.49
N LEU A 376 8.38 1.13 -21.86
CA LEU A 376 7.21 0.51 -22.45
C LEU A 376 6.64 1.36 -23.60
N LEU A 377 6.64 2.68 -23.44
CA LEU A 377 6.17 3.64 -24.45
C LEU A 377 7.14 3.76 -25.62
N ALA A 378 8.46 3.69 -25.40
CA ALA A 378 9.47 3.67 -26.46
C ALA A 378 9.38 2.40 -27.32
N ALA A 379 9.17 1.24 -26.72
CA ALA A 379 8.99 -0.02 -27.44
C ALA A 379 7.73 -0.03 -28.35
N ALA A 380 6.74 0.83 -28.07
CA ALA A 380 5.57 1.00 -28.93
C ALA A 380 5.88 1.79 -30.21
N ALA A 381 6.85 2.71 -30.18
CA ALA A 381 7.21 3.55 -31.33
C ALA A 381 8.03 2.78 -32.40
N VAL A 382 8.69 1.69 -32.01
CA VAL A 382 9.52 0.86 -32.93
C VAL A 382 8.69 -0.22 -33.65
N ALA A 383 7.47 -0.49 -33.18
CA ALA A 383 6.60 -1.55 -33.70
C ALA A 383 5.55 -1.07 -34.72
N VAL A 384 5.58 0.23 -35.08
CA VAL A 384 4.79 0.88 -36.14
C VAL A 384 5.70 1.15 -37.33
#